data_ac658d44f389e07fa5c1830ca638e2bf
#
_entry.id   ac658d44f389e07fa5c1830ca638e2bf
#
_cell.length_a   1.000
_cell.length_b   1.000
_cell.length_c   1.000
_cell.angle_alpha   90.00
_cell.angle_beta   90.00
_cell.angle_gamma   90.00
#
_symmetry.space_group_name_H-M   'P 1'
#
loop_
_entity.id
_entity.type
_entity.pdbx_description
1 polymer ?
#
loop_
_entity_poly.entity_id
_entity_poly.type
_entity_poly.pdbx_seq_one_letter_code
_entity_poly.pdbx_strand_id
1 'polypeptide(L)'
;MSQHPLIARLEPIFRDILDPSLVLTDDLNASKVPQWDSLNHISLVVAIESEFGVEISADELATLRNVGDTARLLASKIGTNNV
;
A
#
# COMPACT_ATOMS: atom_id res chain seq x y z
N MET A 1 -4.15 -18.42 -2.16
CA MET A 1 -4.67 -18.01 -2.15
C MET A 1 -4.84 -17.12 -1.54
N SER A 2 -4.32 -16.76 -0.94
CA SER A 2 -4.75 -15.92 -0.22
C SER A 2 -4.02 -14.74 -0.14
N GLN A 3 -4.50 -13.66 -0.67
CA GLN A 3 -3.98 -12.33 -0.48
C GLN A 3 -4.51 -11.79 0.84
N HIS A 4 -3.75 -10.87 1.42
CA HIS A 4 -4.20 -10.21 2.63
C HIS A 4 -5.51 -9.46 2.34
N PRO A 5 -6.49 -9.49 3.26
CA PRO A 5 -7.78 -8.83 3.01
C PRO A 5 -7.67 -7.35 2.70
N LEU A 6 -6.66 -6.66 3.23
CA LEU A 6 -6.49 -5.23 2.96
C LEU A 6 -6.08 -4.93 1.52
N ILE A 7 -5.58 -5.91 0.79
CA ILE A 7 -5.19 -5.70 -0.60
C ILE A 7 -6.39 -5.24 -1.42
N ALA A 8 -7.57 -5.80 -1.15
CA ALA A 8 -8.78 -5.37 -1.86
C ALA A 8 -9.09 -3.90 -1.60
N ARG A 9 -8.78 -3.39 -0.41
CA ARG A 9 -8.99 -1.99 -0.08
C ARG A 9 -7.91 -1.09 -0.63
N LEU A 10 -6.72 -1.63 -0.85
CA LEU A 10 -5.61 -0.86 -1.43
C LEU A 10 -5.75 -0.71 -2.93
N GLU A 11 -6.39 -1.64 -3.59
CA GLU A 11 -6.45 -1.67 -5.04
C GLU A 11 -7.00 -0.39 -5.67
N PRO A 12 -8.11 0.18 -5.17
CA PRO A 12 -8.59 1.44 -5.74
C PRO A 12 -7.58 2.58 -5.62
N ILE A 13 -6.83 2.62 -4.52
CA ILE A 13 -5.83 3.66 -4.32
C ILE A 13 -4.70 3.52 -5.33
N PHE A 14 -4.20 2.30 -5.51
CA PHE A 14 -3.14 2.04 -6.47
C PHE A 14 -3.59 2.32 -7.90
N ARG A 15 -4.83 1.95 -8.23
CA ARG A 15 -5.37 2.21 -9.56
C ARG A 15 -5.52 3.68 -9.85
N ASP A 16 -5.91 4.44 -8.84
CA ASP A 16 -6.12 5.87 -9.01
C ASP A 16 -4.80 6.61 -9.25
N ILE A 17 -3.75 6.19 -8.59
CA ILE A 17 -2.46 6.89 -8.65
C ILE A 17 -1.54 6.34 -9.73
N LEU A 18 -1.56 5.03 -9.95
CA LEU A 18 -0.62 4.40 -10.88
C LEU A 18 -1.27 4.04 -12.21
N ASP A 19 -2.15 3.06 -12.22
CA ASP A 19 -2.70 2.53 -13.46
C ASP A 19 -4.09 1.96 -13.18
N PRO A 20 -5.13 2.45 -13.87
CA PRO A 20 -6.50 2.00 -13.60
C PRO A 20 -6.74 0.51 -13.87
N SER A 21 -5.87 -0.13 -14.63
CA SER A 21 -6.03 -1.56 -14.92
C SER A 21 -5.20 -2.46 -13.99
N LEU A 22 -4.54 -1.87 -13.00
CA LEU A 22 -3.63 -2.60 -12.14
C LEU A 22 -4.39 -3.64 -11.29
N VAL A 23 -3.81 -4.83 -11.21
CA VAL A 23 -4.31 -5.88 -10.32
C VAL A 23 -3.26 -6.12 -9.25
N LEU A 24 -3.63 -5.92 -7.99
CA LEU A 24 -2.68 -6.08 -6.90
C LEU A 24 -2.50 -7.53 -6.52
N THR A 25 -1.24 -7.92 -6.37
CA THR A 25 -0.87 -9.21 -5.81
C THR A 25 0.08 -8.96 -4.65
N ASP A 26 0.25 -9.96 -3.81
CA ASP A 26 1.06 -9.83 -2.62
C ASP A 26 2.50 -9.43 -2.94
N ASP A 27 3.04 -9.97 -4.03
CA ASP A 27 4.43 -9.74 -4.41
C ASP A 27 4.62 -8.59 -5.40
N LEU A 28 3.56 -7.89 -5.77
CA LEU A 28 3.69 -6.79 -6.71
C LEU A 28 4.55 -5.69 -6.11
N ASN A 29 5.51 -5.20 -6.90
CA ASN A 29 6.39 -4.13 -6.46
C ASN A 29 6.66 -3.14 -7.58
N ALA A 30 7.41 -2.10 -7.26
CA ALA A 30 7.65 -1.00 -8.19
C ALA A 30 8.38 -1.44 -9.46
N SER A 31 9.18 -2.48 -9.37
CA SER A 31 9.92 -2.92 -10.55
C SER A 31 9.01 -3.49 -11.64
N LYS A 32 7.79 -3.86 -11.29
CA LYS A 32 6.83 -4.42 -12.22
C LYS A 32 5.83 -3.40 -12.73
N VAL A 33 5.84 -2.20 -12.17
CA VAL A 33 4.89 -1.15 -12.51
C VAL A 33 5.65 0.12 -12.85
N PRO A 34 5.76 0.48 -14.14
CA PRO A 34 6.56 1.65 -14.54
C PRO A 34 6.12 2.95 -13.88
N GLN A 35 4.83 3.08 -13.59
CA GLN A 35 4.31 4.30 -12.97
C GLN A 35 4.66 4.41 -11.50
N TRP A 36 5.11 3.34 -10.89
CA TRP A 36 5.38 3.32 -9.44
C TRP A 36 6.81 3.76 -9.21
N ASP A 37 7.04 5.05 -9.32
CA ASP A 37 8.34 5.66 -9.05
C ASP A 37 8.34 6.30 -7.67
N SER A 38 9.44 6.95 -7.31
CA SER A 38 9.60 7.53 -5.98
C SER A 38 8.52 8.55 -5.66
N LEU A 39 8.20 9.40 -6.61
CA LEU A 39 7.20 10.43 -6.40
C LEU A 39 5.81 9.82 -6.18
N ASN A 40 5.43 8.88 -7.04
CA ASN A 40 4.14 8.24 -6.92
C ASN A 40 4.07 7.35 -5.69
N HIS A 41 5.20 6.81 -5.26
CA HIS A 41 5.23 6.05 -4.01
C HIS A 41 4.82 6.92 -2.82
N ILE A 42 5.33 8.15 -2.79
CA ILE A 42 4.95 9.09 -1.73
C ILE A 42 3.47 9.42 -1.82
N SER A 43 2.96 9.62 -3.05
CA SER A 43 1.53 9.88 -3.24
C SER A 43 0.67 8.72 -2.74
N LEU A 44 1.11 7.49 -3.01
CA LEU A 44 0.42 6.30 -2.51
C LEU A 44 0.36 6.31 -0.99
N VAL A 45 1.48 6.59 -0.34
CA VAL A 45 1.55 6.57 1.12
C VAL A 45 0.62 7.62 1.71
N VAL A 46 0.61 8.83 1.14
CA VAL A 46 -0.26 9.89 1.61
C VAL A 46 -1.73 9.49 1.47
N ALA A 47 -2.09 8.89 0.34
CA ALA A 47 -3.47 8.44 0.10
C ALA A 47 -3.85 7.33 1.08
N ILE A 48 -2.93 6.42 1.35
CA ILE A 48 -3.17 5.33 2.29
C ILE A 48 -3.37 5.88 3.71
N GLU A 49 -2.53 6.82 4.11
CA GLU A 49 -2.67 7.43 5.42
C GLU A 49 -4.03 8.08 5.59
N SER A 50 -4.48 8.77 4.56
CA SER A 50 -5.77 9.45 4.59
C SER A 50 -6.92 8.47 4.63
N GLU A 51 -6.85 7.42 3.80
CA GLU A 51 -7.94 6.46 3.68
C GLU A 51 -8.10 5.62 4.94
N PHE A 52 -7.00 5.23 5.56
CA PHE A 52 -7.04 4.34 6.71
C PHE A 52 -6.90 5.05 8.05
N GLY A 53 -6.64 6.37 8.03
CA GLY A 53 -6.50 7.13 9.26
C GLY A 53 -5.29 6.74 10.07
N VAL A 54 -4.18 6.43 9.43
CA VAL A 54 -2.95 6.02 10.09
C VAL A 54 -1.80 6.92 9.66
N GLU A 55 -0.70 6.86 10.42
CA GLU A 55 0.53 7.55 10.06
C GLU A 55 1.62 6.53 9.77
N ILE A 56 2.38 6.79 8.71
CA ILE A 56 3.48 5.93 8.31
C ILE A 56 4.75 6.74 8.43
N SER A 57 5.66 6.31 9.30
CA SER A 57 6.93 7.01 9.52
C SER A 57 7.88 6.78 8.35
N ALA A 58 8.93 7.59 8.29
CA ALA A 58 9.96 7.43 7.27
C ALA A 58 10.63 6.06 7.36
N ASP A 59 10.85 5.57 8.58
CA ASP A 59 11.44 4.24 8.76
C ASP A 59 10.52 3.15 8.23
N GLU A 60 9.22 3.28 8.49
CA GLU A 60 8.25 2.32 8.01
C GLU A 60 8.13 2.37 6.49
N LEU A 61 8.16 3.59 5.94
CA LEU A 61 8.12 3.77 4.50
C LEU A 61 9.25 3.00 3.80
N ALA A 62 10.42 3.00 4.40
CA ALA A 62 11.57 2.32 3.83
C ALA A 62 11.40 0.79 3.80
N THR A 63 10.49 0.24 4.60
CA THR A 63 10.26 -1.20 4.63
C THR A 63 9.18 -1.67 3.64
N LEU A 64 8.51 -0.74 2.98
CA LEU A 64 7.41 -1.09 2.07
C LEU A 64 7.94 -1.42 0.69
N ARG A 65 8.31 -2.68 0.49
CA ARG A 65 8.93 -3.12 -0.76
C ARG A 65 7.93 -3.71 -1.74
N ASN A 66 6.78 -4.14 -1.26
CA ASN A 66 5.74 -4.69 -2.14
C ASN A 66 4.37 -4.48 -1.49
N VAL A 67 3.33 -4.89 -2.22
CA VAL A 67 1.96 -4.71 -1.76
C VAL A 67 1.70 -5.48 -0.46
N GLY A 68 2.23 -6.69 -0.36
CA GLY A 68 2.07 -7.49 0.84
C GLY A 68 2.64 -6.83 2.08
N ASP A 69 3.84 -6.23 1.95
CA ASP A 69 4.45 -5.50 3.06
C ASP A 69 3.55 -4.35 3.51
N THR A 70 2.98 -3.63 2.55
CA THR A 70 2.08 -2.53 2.84
C THR A 70 0.84 -3.01 3.59
N ALA A 71 0.24 -4.10 3.12
CA ALA A 71 -0.95 -4.63 3.76
C ALA A 71 -0.66 -5.09 5.18
N ARG A 72 0.47 -5.72 5.41
CA ARG A 72 0.84 -6.20 6.74
C ARG A 72 1.10 -5.04 7.70
N LEU A 73 1.76 -3.98 7.22
CA LEU A 73 1.98 -2.81 8.04
C LEU A 73 0.66 -2.17 8.44
N LEU A 74 -0.25 -2.02 7.47
CA LEU A 74 -1.56 -1.45 7.76
C LEU A 74 -2.34 -2.28 8.75
N ALA A 75 -2.31 -3.60 8.60
CA ALA A 75 -3.01 -4.50 9.51
C ALA A 75 -2.50 -4.32 10.93
N SER A 76 -1.20 -4.15 11.08
CA SER A 76 -0.60 -3.95 12.39
C SER A 76 -1.10 -2.64 13.03
N LYS A 77 -1.17 -1.57 12.24
CA LYS A 77 -1.59 -0.27 12.75
C LYS A 77 -3.07 -0.25 13.08
N ILE A 78 -3.88 -0.82 12.21
CA ILE A 78 -5.33 -0.87 12.41
C ILE A 78 -5.68 -1.75 13.60
N GLY A 79 -5.03 -2.91 13.69
CA GLY A 79 -5.24 -3.82 14.80
C GLY A 79 -4.93 -3.17 16.14
N THR A 80 -3.86 -2.39 16.19
CA THR A 80 -3.47 -1.68 17.40
C THR A 80 -4.56 -0.70 17.81
N ASN A 81 -5.16 -0.03 16.84
CA ASN A 81 -6.18 0.97 17.11
C ASN A 81 -7.49 0.35 17.61
N ASN A 82 -7.69 -0.91 17.34
CA ASN A 82 -8.92 -1.58 17.73
C ASN A 82 -8.89 -2.15 19.14
N VAL A 83 -7.79 -2.06 19.78
CA VAL A 83 -7.67 -2.58 21.15
C VAL A 83 -8.20 -1.65 22.22
#